data_770a8af122dc4c89860ef6e1c7994084
#
_entry.id   770a8af122dc4c89860ef6e1c7994084
#
_cell.length_a   1.000
_cell.length_b   1.000
_cell.length_c   1.000
_cell.angle_alpha   90.00
_cell.angle_beta   90.00
_cell.angle_gamma   90.00
#
_symmetry.space_group_name_H-M   'P 1'
#
loop_
_entity.id
_entity.type
_entity.pdbx_description
1 polymer ?
#
loop_
_entity_poly.entity_id
_entity_poly.type
_entity_poly.pdbx_seq_one_letter_code
_entity_poly.pdbx_strand_id
1 'polypeptide(L)'
;MYKELKKFKVKNQFGYTIDDRLEEVCNASETGSGIFLVCAIDGEEKELIMVGSTGTIQNDGTLKSKNGGLHDKIVNGHQFAKTGRKYSWPAQMKLENIDRLEVYWYETFNDKNKVIPTFIEGQILQNFLDENAKLPRWNVAF
;
A
#
# COMPACT_ATOMS: atom_id res chain seq x y z
N MET A 1 11.87 9.96 -4.91
CA MET A 1 11.62 9.79 -3.47
C MET A 1 12.06 8.43 -2.97
N TYR A 2 11.51 7.36 -3.49
CA TYR A 2 11.92 5.99 -3.11
C TYR A 2 12.69 5.38 -4.27
N LYS A 3 14.02 5.55 -4.25
CA LYS A 3 14.87 5.10 -5.38
C LYS A 3 14.81 3.57 -5.58
N GLU A 4 14.58 2.79 -4.52
CA GLU A 4 14.44 1.34 -4.61
C GLU A 4 13.19 0.91 -5.39
N LEU A 5 12.26 1.82 -5.65
CA LEU A 5 11.03 1.55 -6.41
C LEU A 5 11.15 1.89 -7.89
N LYS A 6 12.21 2.58 -8.30
CA LYS A 6 12.35 3.08 -9.68
C LYS A 6 12.42 1.97 -10.72
N LYS A 7 12.92 0.80 -10.35
CA LYS A 7 13.04 -0.34 -11.25
C LYS A 7 11.71 -1.00 -11.61
N PHE A 8 10.68 -0.78 -10.82
CA PHE A 8 9.38 -1.40 -11.06
C PHE A 8 8.59 -0.55 -12.06
N LYS A 9 8.23 -1.14 -13.20
CA LYS A 9 7.56 -0.42 -14.29
C LYS A 9 6.06 -0.58 -14.28
N VAL A 10 5.53 -1.65 -13.68
CA VAL A 10 4.09 -1.85 -13.52
C VAL A 10 3.68 -1.19 -12.21
N LYS A 11 3.18 0.03 -12.33
CA LYS A 11 2.88 0.89 -11.19
C LYS A 11 1.84 1.93 -11.58
N ASN A 12 1.13 2.47 -10.60
CA ASN A 12 0.26 3.62 -10.78
C ASN A 12 -0.07 4.23 -9.43
N GLN A 13 -0.93 5.23 -9.44
CA GLN A 13 -1.39 5.91 -8.24
C GLN A 13 -2.84 6.33 -8.42
N PHE A 14 -3.50 6.55 -7.30
CA PHE A 14 -4.87 7.11 -7.29
C PHE A 14 -5.08 7.95 -6.04
N GLY A 15 -6.06 8.86 -6.11
CA GLY A 15 -6.49 9.66 -4.98
C GLY A 15 -7.78 9.08 -4.38
N TYR A 16 -7.98 9.32 -3.08
CA TYR A 16 -9.17 8.85 -2.38
C TYR A 16 -9.62 9.90 -1.37
N THR A 17 -10.91 10.21 -1.37
CA THR A 17 -11.58 11.01 -0.35
C THR A 17 -12.71 10.20 0.28
N ILE A 18 -13.25 10.66 1.41
CA ILE A 18 -14.34 9.95 2.07
C ILE A 18 -15.63 9.86 1.25
N ASP A 19 -15.77 10.72 0.25
CA ASP A 19 -16.92 10.72 -0.65
C ASP A 19 -16.78 9.74 -1.81
N ASP A 20 -15.58 9.19 -2.00
CA ASP A 20 -15.32 8.21 -3.06
C ASP A 20 -15.64 6.80 -2.57
N ARG A 21 -15.87 5.92 -3.52
CA ARG A 21 -15.92 4.47 -3.26
C ARG A 21 -14.54 3.90 -3.58
N LEU A 22 -13.85 3.39 -2.55
CA LEU A 22 -12.49 2.89 -2.69
C LEU A 22 -12.37 1.83 -3.78
N GLU A 23 -13.33 0.91 -3.85
CA GLU A 23 -13.35 -0.14 -4.85
C GLU A 23 -13.46 0.38 -6.29
N GLU A 24 -13.94 1.59 -6.48
CA GLU A 24 -14.08 2.19 -7.81
C GLU A 24 -12.86 3.04 -8.19
N VAL A 25 -12.30 3.80 -7.24
CA VAL A 25 -11.16 4.68 -7.54
C VAL A 25 -9.83 3.92 -7.51
N CYS A 26 -9.77 2.79 -6.83
CA CYS A 26 -8.55 1.99 -6.75
C CYS A 26 -8.25 1.37 -8.12
N ASN A 27 -7.16 1.81 -8.74
CA ASN A 27 -6.72 1.31 -10.04
C ASN A 27 -5.60 0.27 -9.93
N ALA A 28 -5.40 -0.30 -8.73
CA ALA A 28 -4.34 -1.27 -8.51
C ALA A 28 -4.63 -2.57 -9.26
N SER A 29 -3.54 -3.28 -9.59
CA SER A 29 -3.60 -4.54 -10.31
C SER A 29 -4.47 -5.56 -9.57
N GLU A 30 -5.38 -6.21 -10.30
CA GLU A 30 -6.25 -7.26 -9.77
C GLU A 30 -5.59 -8.63 -9.79
N THR A 31 -4.43 -8.74 -10.44
CA THR A 31 -3.71 -10.01 -10.57
C THR A 31 -2.28 -9.94 -10.05
N GLY A 32 -1.74 -8.74 -9.87
CA GLY A 32 -0.35 -8.56 -9.51
C GLY A 32 -0.09 -8.53 -8.02
N SER A 33 1.16 -8.79 -7.67
CA SER A 33 1.66 -8.80 -6.30
C SER A 33 2.77 -7.78 -6.13
N GLY A 34 2.79 -7.13 -4.99
CA GLY A 34 3.77 -6.09 -4.73
C GLY A 34 3.44 -5.28 -3.50
N ILE A 35 3.73 -4.00 -3.55
CA ILE A 35 3.54 -3.10 -2.41
C ILE A 35 2.64 -1.93 -2.76
N PHE A 36 2.12 -1.29 -1.71
CA PHE A 36 1.44 -0.01 -1.85
C PHE A 36 1.84 0.92 -0.71
N LEU A 37 1.85 2.21 -1.03
CA LEU A 37 2.16 3.27 -0.07
C LEU A 37 0.96 4.20 0.02
N VAL A 38 0.60 4.58 1.24
CA VAL A 38 -0.52 5.48 1.49
C VAL A 38 0.01 6.77 2.10
N CYS A 39 -0.30 7.88 1.45
CA CYS A 39 0.08 9.20 1.92
C CYS A 39 -1.16 10.01 2.28
N ALA A 40 -1.11 10.68 3.43
CA ALA A 40 -2.11 11.68 3.80
C ALA A 40 -1.71 13.01 3.17
N ILE A 41 -2.64 13.68 2.54
CA ILE A 41 -2.43 14.96 1.87
C ILE A 41 -3.10 16.04 2.68
N ASP A 42 -2.32 17.06 3.04
CA ASP A 42 -2.81 18.27 3.71
C ASP A 42 -2.25 19.48 2.97
N GLY A 43 -3.06 20.03 2.07
CA GLY A 43 -2.62 21.09 1.19
C GLY A 43 -1.48 20.62 0.30
N GLU A 44 -0.30 21.22 0.44
CA GLU A 44 0.89 20.83 -0.30
C GLU A 44 1.74 19.79 0.45
N GLU A 45 1.41 19.53 1.70
CA GLU A 45 2.14 18.58 2.51
C GLU A 45 1.66 17.14 2.24
N LYS A 46 2.62 16.23 2.18
CA LYS A 46 2.39 14.81 1.95
C LYS A 46 3.13 14.01 3.02
N GLU A 47 2.40 13.24 3.78
CA GLU A 47 2.96 12.39 4.83
C GLU A 47 2.72 10.93 4.49
N LEU A 48 3.79 10.13 4.43
CA LEU A 48 3.64 8.66 4.32
C LEU A 48 3.10 8.13 5.64
N ILE A 49 1.92 7.51 5.59
CA ILE A 49 1.26 7.01 6.80
C ILE A 49 1.16 5.48 6.83
N MET A 50 1.35 4.80 5.71
CA MET A 50 1.28 3.34 5.67
C MET A 50 2.05 2.78 4.47
N VAL A 51 2.66 1.61 4.70
CA VAL A 51 3.18 0.74 3.65
C VAL A 51 2.58 -0.64 3.85
N GLY A 52 2.09 -1.24 2.77
CA GLY A 52 1.55 -2.59 2.81
C GLY A 52 2.02 -3.42 1.63
N SER A 53 1.78 -4.70 1.68
CA SER A 53 2.19 -5.61 0.60
C SER A 53 1.22 -6.77 0.44
N THR A 54 1.29 -7.44 -0.71
CA THR A 54 0.57 -8.69 -0.95
C THR A 54 1.40 -9.59 -1.87
N GLY A 55 1.25 -10.89 -1.68
CA GLY A 55 1.95 -11.92 -2.45
C GLY A 55 2.89 -12.72 -1.57
N THR A 56 2.81 -14.04 -1.69
CA THR A 56 3.65 -14.98 -0.95
C THR A 56 4.53 -15.74 -1.91
N ILE A 57 5.82 -15.85 -1.62
CA ILE A 57 6.73 -16.64 -2.43
C ILE A 57 6.85 -18.01 -1.79
N GLN A 58 6.58 -19.04 -2.58
CA GLN A 58 6.61 -20.41 -2.14
C GLN A 58 8.05 -20.96 -2.13
N ASN A 59 8.23 -22.10 -1.49
CA ASN A 59 9.56 -22.72 -1.35
C ASN A 59 10.25 -22.96 -2.69
N ASP A 60 9.49 -23.26 -3.74
CA ASP A 60 10.04 -23.48 -5.08
C ASP A 60 10.32 -22.19 -5.86
N GLY A 61 10.17 -21.04 -5.23
CA GLY A 61 10.42 -19.73 -5.85
C GLY A 61 9.25 -19.17 -6.63
N THR A 62 8.11 -19.87 -6.68
CA THR A 62 6.94 -19.38 -7.41
C THR A 62 6.07 -18.50 -6.53
N LEU A 63 5.34 -17.60 -7.18
CA LEU A 63 4.41 -16.70 -6.50
C LEU A 63 3.07 -17.42 -6.27
N LYS A 64 2.60 -17.38 -5.02
CA LYS A 64 1.22 -17.71 -4.70
C LYS A 64 0.44 -16.41 -4.67
N SER A 65 -0.29 -16.15 -5.75
CA SER A 65 -1.11 -14.94 -5.86
C SER A 65 -2.38 -15.07 -5.04
N LYS A 66 -2.74 -13.98 -4.39
CA LYS A 66 -4.03 -13.89 -3.74
C LYS A 66 -5.07 -13.46 -4.79
N ASN A 67 -6.28 -14.00 -4.72
CA ASN A 67 -7.37 -13.58 -5.59
C ASN A 67 -7.61 -12.08 -5.44
N GLY A 68 -7.67 -11.37 -6.57
CA GLY A 68 -7.87 -9.93 -6.58
C GLY A 68 -6.60 -9.09 -6.42
N GLY A 69 -5.45 -9.71 -6.20
CA GLY A 69 -4.14 -9.05 -6.19
C GLY A 69 -4.04 -7.83 -5.28
N LEU A 70 -3.31 -6.82 -5.74
CA LEU A 70 -3.16 -5.56 -5.01
C LEU A 70 -4.48 -4.85 -4.79
N HIS A 71 -5.37 -4.87 -5.78
CA HIS A 71 -6.68 -4.23 -5.67
C HIS A 71 -7.45 -4.77 -4.46
N ASP A 72 -7.59 -6.09 -4.36
CA ASP A 72 -8.31 -6.71 -3.25
C ASP A 72 -7.62 -6.43 -1.91
N LYS A 73 -6.30 -6.49 -1.88
CA LYS A 73 -5.55 -6.22 -0.65
C LYS A 73 -5.80 -4.80 -0.14
N ILE A 74 -5.83 -3.83 -1.04
CA ILE A 74 -6.07 -2.43 -0.66
C ILE A 74 -7.51 -2.24 -0.22
N VAL A 75 -8.47 -2.71 -1.03
CA VAL A 75 -9.90 -2.44 -0.80
C VAL A 75 -10.47 -3.23 0.37
N ASN A 76 -10.15 -4.52 0.44
CA ASN A 76 -10.77 -5.44 1.38
C ASN A 76 -9.86 -5.90 2.53
N GLY A 77 -8.58 -5.52 2.52
CA GLY A 77 -7.69 -5.83 3.64
C GLY A 77 -8.21 -5.21 4.94
N HIS A 78 -8.04 -5.93 6.06
CA HIS A 78 -8.47 -5.45 7.35
C HIS A 78 -7.46 -4.46 7.94
N GLN A 79 -7.98 -3.38 8.50
CA GLN A 79 -7.17 -2.38 9.18
C GLN A 79 -8.08 -1.55 10.06
N PHE A 80 -7.66 -1.28 11.28
CA PHE A 80 -8.42 -0.56 12.33
C PHE A 80 -9.61 -1.35 12.87
N ALA A 81 -10.19 -2.27 12.08
CA ALA A 81 -11.33 -3.09 12.48
C ALA A 81 -11.33 -4.37 11.66
N LYS A 82 -12.25 -5.30 12.00
CA LYS A 82 -12.40 -6.56 11.24
C LYS A 82 -13.28 -6.37 10.02
N THR A 83 -13.08 -5.27 9.30
CA THR A 83 -13.77 -4.94 8.05
C THR A 83 -12.75 -4.48 7.02
N GLY A 84 -13.14 -4.47 5.75
CA GLY A 84 -12.29 -3.99 4.68
C GLY A 84 -11.97 -2.51 4.80
N ARG A 85 -10.85 -2.10 4.18
CA ARG A 85 -10.43 -0.70 4.18
C ARG A 85 -11.46 0.23 3.56
N LYS A 86 -12.25 -0.27 2.60
CA LYS A 86 -13.34 0.54 2.02
C LYS A 86 -14.33 1.06 3.07
N TYR A 87 -14.40 0.42 4.25
CA TYR A 87 -15.22 0.88 5.37
C TYR A 87 -14.38 1.55 6.46
N SER A 88 -13.22 1.00 6.78
CA SER A 88 -12.41 1.51 7.90
C SER A 88 -11.64 2.78 7.57
N TRP A 89 -11.22 2.96 6.31
CA TRP A 89 -10.48 4.16 5.93
C TRP A 89 -11.30 5.45 6.05
N PRO A 90 -12.53 5.53 5.49
CA PRO A 90 -13.29 6.77 5.68
C PRO A 90 -13.58 7.08 7.15
N ALA A 91 -13.83 6.07 7.97
CA ALA A 91 -14.05 6.28 9.41
C ALA A 91 -12.79 6.83 10.09
N GLN A 92 -11.62 6.24 9.81
CA GLN A 92 -10.36 6.68 10.40
C GLN A 92 -9.94 8.07 9.90
N MET A 93 -10.19 8.36 8.63
CA MET A 93 -9.90 9.67 8.06
C MET A 93 -10.71 10.77 8.76
N LYS A 94 -11.98 10.50 9.06
CA LYS A 94 -12.82 11.45 9.82
C LYS A 94 -12.28 11.68 11.20
N LEU A 95 -11.84 10.63 11.89
CA LEU A 95 -11.27 10.75 13.24
C LEU A 95 -10.01 11.60 13.24
N GLU A 96 -9.19 11.53 12.19
CA GLU A 96 -7.91 12.22 12.09
C GLU A 96 -7.98 13.52 11.30
N ASN A 97 -9.14 13.89 10.79
CA ASN A 97 -9.32 15.05 9.93
C ASN A 97 -8.43 15.00 8.69
N ILE A 98 -8.31 13.84 8.08
CA ILE A 98 -7.59 13.67 6.81
C ILE A 98 -8.57 13.89 5.67
N ASP A 99 -8.30 14.88 4.81
CA ASP A 99 -9.18 15.19 3.69
C ASP A 99 -8.99 14.26 2.51
N ARG A 100 -7.76 13.84 2.26
CA ARG A 100 -7.42 13.09 1.06
C ARG A 100 -6.25 12.15 1.29
N LEU A 101 -6.31 10.99 0.64
CA LEU A 101 -5.19 10.06 0.56
C LEU A 101 -4.70 10.01 -0.88
N GLU A 102 -3.40 9.81 -1.06
CA GLU A 102 -2.82 9.36 -2.33
C GLU A 102 -2.21 7.99 -2.08
N VAL A 103 -2.55 7.04 -2.94
CA VAL A 103 -2.09 5.66 -2.85
C VAL A 103 -1.24 5.36 -4.07
N TYR A 104 -0.02 4.88 -3.83
CA TYR A 104 0.94 4.49 -4.87
C TYR A 104 1.12 2.99 -4.78
N TRP A 105 1.04 2.29 -5.90
CA TRP A 105 1.24 0.84 -5.89
C TRP A 105 2.22 0.41 -6.98
N TYR A 106 2.92 -0.70 -6.70
CA TYR A 106 3.99 -1.22 -7.54
C TYR A 106 3.90 -2.73 -7.55
N GLU A 107 3.89 -3.35 -8.74
CA GLU A 107 4.14 -4.78 -8.83
C GLU A 107 5.64 -5.01 -8.66
N THR A 108 6.00 -5.85 -7.71
CA THR A 108 7.41 -6.15 -7.43
C THR A 108 7.81 -7.56 -7.85
N PHE A 109 6.83 -8.46 -8.01
CA PHE A 109 7.11 -9.85 -8.38
C PHE A 109 6.23 -10.23 -9.57
N ASN A 110 6.85 -10.23 -10.75
CA ASN A 110 6.19 -10.55 -12.01
C ASN A 110 7.25 -11.11 -12.98
N ASP A 111 6.93 -11.21 -14.27
CA ASP A 111 7.87 -11.75 -15.26
C ASP A 111 9.13 -10.92 -15.43
N LYS A 112 9.06 -9.62 -15.15
CA LYS A 112 10.20 -8.70 -15.34
C LYS A 112 11.02 -8.51 -14.08
N ASN A 113 10.41 -8.61 -12.91
CA ASN A 113 11.06 -8.41 -11.62
C ASN A 113 10.70 -9.56 -10.69
N LYS A 114 11.67 -10.03 -9.92
CA LYS A 114 11.47 -11.11 -8.96
C LYS A 114 11.88 -10.65 -7.57
N VAL A 115 11.26 -9.56 -7.09
CA VAL A 115 11.56 -9.01 -5.77
C VAL A 115 10.41 -9.35 -4.83
N ILE A 116 10.75 -10.03 -3.73
CA ILE A 116 9.76 -10.44 -2.71
C ILE A 116 9.06 -9.18 -2.18
N PRO A 117 7.72 -9.12 -2.21
CA PRO A 117 7.00 -7.93 -1.78
C PRO A 117 7.35 -7.47 -0.36
N THR A 118 7.41 -8.39 0.60
CA THR A 118 7.75 -8.07 1.99
C THR A 118 9.18 -7.56 2.15
N PHE A 119 10.10 -7.93 1.24
CA PHE A 119 11.46 -7.39 1.27
C PHE A 119 11.45 -5.89 0.98
N ILE A 120 10.77 -5.47 -0.08
CA ILE A 120 10.67 -4.05 -0.42
C ILE A 120 9.88 -3.28 0.63
N GLU A 121 8.81 -3.86 1.12
CA GLU A 121 8.05 -3.29 2.24
C GLU A 121 8.97 -3.02 3.42
N GLY A 122 9.76 -4.02 3.80
CA GLY A 122 10.71 -3.90 4.91
C GLY A 122 11.78 -2.84 4.65
N GLN A 123 12.29 -2.73 3.42
CA GLN A 123 13.30 -1.70 3.08
C GLN A 123 12.73 -0.29 3.27
N ILE A 124 11.51 -0.04 2.80
CA ILE A 124 10.90 1.28 2.91
C ILE A 124 10.60 1.59 4.37
N LEU A 125 10.07 0.62 5.12
CA LEU A 125 9.79 0.80 6.53
C LEU A 125 11.08 1.01 7.33
N GLN A 126 12.17 0.30 7.00
CA GLN A 126 13.46 0.50 7.65
C GLN A 126 13.99 1.91 7.41
N ASN A 127 13.93 2.39 6.17
CA ASN A 127 14.36 3.73 5.84
C ASN A 127 13.53 4.78 6.61
N PHE A 128 12.23 4.57 6.70
CA PHE A 128 11.35 5.46 7.46
C PHE A 128 11.72 5.44 8.95
N LEU A 129 11.95 4.27 9.50
CA LEU A 129 12.36 4.10 10.91
C LEU A 129 13.68 4.83 11.17
N ASP A 130 14.66 4.69 10.27
CA ASP A 130 15.97 5.32 10.41
C ASP A 130 15.86 6.85 10.41
N GLU A 131 14.96 7.39 9.60
CA GLU A 131 14.77 8.84 9.48
C GLU A 131 13.88 9.45 10.57
N ASN A 132 12.91 8.69 11.07
CA ASN A 132 11.86 9.22 11.94
C ASN A 132 11.82 8.59 13.32
N ALA A 133 12.63 7.57 13.59
CA ALA A 133 12.66 6.81 14.85
C ALA A 133 11.34 6.14 15.20
N LYS A 134 10.47 5.92 14.21
CA LYS A 134 9.17 5.25 14.36
C LYS A 134 8.70 4.76 12.99
N LEU A 135 7.69 3.90 12.98
CA LEU A 135 7.01 3.47 11.75
C LEU A 135 6.00 4.52 11.30
N PRO A 136 5.57 4.48 10.02
CA PRO A 136 4.43 5.30 9.60
C PRO A 136 3.24 5.04 10.52
N ARG A 137 2.49 6.09 10.84
CA ARG A 137 1.53 6.02 11.97
C ARG A 137 0.38 5.04 11.79
N TRP A 138 0.07 4.58 10.58
CA TRP A 138 -0.93 3.54 10.34
C TRP A 138 -0.34 2.13 10.33
N ASN A 139 0.98 1.99 10.35
CA ASN A 139 1.65 0.70 10.54
C ASN A 139 1.85 0.48 12.05
N VAL A 140 0.95 -0.29 12.66
CA VAL A 140 1.03 -0.54 14.11
C VAL A 140 2.18 -1.47 14.49
N ALA A 141 2.63 -2.28 13.55
CA ALA A 141 3.76 -3.20 13.74
C ALA A 141 4.23 -3.70 12.38
N PHE A 142 5.44 -4.27 12.40
CA PHE A 142 5.96 -4.96 11.21
C PHE A 142 6.88 -6.09 11.60
#